data_ae240ab915cac4f7cbb741036be9a6b1
#
_entry.id   ae240ab915cac4f7cbb741036be9a6b1
#
_cell.length_a   1.000
_cell.length_b   1.000
_cell.length_c   1.000
_cell.angle_alpha   90.00
_cell.angle_beta   90.00
_cell.angle_gamma   90.00
#
_symmetry.space_group_name_H-M   'P 1'
#
loop_
_entity.id
_entity.type
_entity.pdbx_description
1 polymer ?
#
loop_
_entity_poly.entity_id
_entity_poly.type
_entity_poly.pdbx_seq_one_letter_code
_entity_poly.pdbx_strand_id
1 'polypeptide(L)'
;MNATVKQVWNDHVEIAWEPAEGAEKYHVYWADKDILTMKYQLVGDTKECSFVLKKATHVPHYLKVAAVKDGTEYEMSNLVETPLKAVFHEQLEKLNRGLVAVKTDKGVYVGWRMFIDEVRGYCDTGLTGADYVVYRGENKIAVVTDSTNYIDTDGTLQDTYSVAPIIDGKEGERCKKVLVWENNYIDIPMNKPADGRSPKGEMYPEGQPYTYSANDMSIGDVDGDGELEYIVKWDPSNAHDVSHRGYTGNCYIDCYRLDGTLLWRVDMGPNIRSGAHYTQFMVYDFDGDGKAEMCVKTAPGTKVTRFAADGTATEEYITLPERDVKNGVTNQDNYVCTAADYKEHLVEMFMGWSSHPEVVSGRWPATLEECFGIPVKYHYPLSREDAKELVSYFIYEFAPSRSDKNHLEAFEGFIYDGPEYLTMFGGDGKELETIDFPVPRGDDGLMWGDYAMRRIEPCNRVDLSLIHISEPTRLDVIS
;
A
#
# COMPACT_ATOMS: atom_id res chain seq x y z
N MET A 1 -32.61 12.93 24.95
CA MET A 1 -31.33 13.58 25.32
C MET A 1 -30.77 14.34 24.13
N ASN A 2 -30.22 15.54 24.36
CA ASN A 2 -29.57 16.33 23.34
C ASN A 2 -28.05 16.32 23.59
N ALA A 3 -27.30 15.70 22.70
CA ALA A 3 -25.84 15.58 22.78
C ALA A 3 -25.16 16.59 21.84
N THR A 4 -24.08 17.19 22.29
CA THR A 4 -23.33 18.22 21.55
C THR A 4 -21.84 18.03 21.72
N VAL A 5 -21.07 18.51 20.74
CA VAL A 5 -19.61 18.62 20.88
C VAL A 5 -19.29 19.77 21.81
N LYS A 6 -18.56 19.50 22.88
CA LYS A 6 -18.13 20.52 23.86
C LYS A 6 -16.78 21.11 23.44
N GLN A 7 -15.84 20.25 23.04
CA GLN A 7 -14.50 20.68 22.62
C GLN A 7 -13.85 19.65 21.71
N VAL A 8 -12.99 20.12 20.81
CA VAL A 8 -12.20 19.31 19.87
C VAL A 8 -10.73 19.65 20.05
N TRP A 9 -9.90 18.62 20.27
CA TRP A 9 -8.43 18.67 20.24
C TRP A 9 -7.90 17.87 19.03
N ASN A 10 -6.62 17.81 18.84
CA ASN A 10 -6.04 17.07 17.72
C ASN A 10 -6.23 15.55 17.84
N ASP A 11 -6.17 15.02 19.05
CA ASP A 11 -6.16 13.61 19.40
C ASP A 11 -7.43 13.10 20.06
N HIS A 12 -8.36 14.01 20.41
CA HIS A 12 -9.60 13.63 21.07
C HIS A 12 -10.72 14.66 20.92
N VAL A 13 -11.94 14.19 21.18
CA VAL A 13 -13.17 15.01 21.21
C VAL A 13 -13.87 14.82 22.54
N GLU A 14 -14.32 15.90 23.17
CA GLU A 14 -15.24 15.88 24.31
C GLU A 14 -16.65 16.16 23.82
N ILE A 15 -17.58 15.26 24.15
CA ILE A 15 -19.01 15.44 23.95
C ILE A 15 -19.71 15.55 25.30
N ALA A 16 -20.82 16.27 25.33
CA ALA A 16 -21.69 16.39 26.51
C ALA A 16 -23.16 16.31 26.10
N TRP A 17 -24.00 15.92 27.04
CA TRP A 17 -25.44 15.81 26.81
C TRP A 17 -26.24 16.20 28.04
N GLU A 18 -27.52 16.46 27.82
CA GLU A 18 -28.47 16.69 28.90
C GLU A 18 -28.80 15.37 29.60
N PRO A 19 -28.88 15.36 30.93
CA PRO A 19 -29.19 14.15 31.69
C PRO A 19 -30.59 13.62 31.32
N ALA A 20 -30.66 12.29 31.15
CA ALA A 20 -31.93 11.59 30.98
C ALA A 20 -32.54 11.26 32.35
N GLU A 21 -33.86 11.38 32.48
CA GLU A 21 -34.56 11.14 33.74
C GLU A 21 -34.44 9.66 34.14
N GLY A 22 -33.82 9.41 35.30
CA GLY A 22 -33.68 8.08 35.86
C GLY A 22 -32.51 7.27 35.28
N ALA A 23 -31.64 7.88 34.50
CA ALA A 23 -30.44 7.18 34.00
C ALA A 23 -29.47 6.88 35.12
N GLU A 24 -28.96 5.65 35.13
CA GLU A 24 -27.93 5.17 36.05
C GLU A 24 -26.53 5.29 35.46
N LYS A 25 -26.45 5.22 34.15
CA LYS A 25 -25.26 5.44 33.33
C LYS A 25 -25.64 5.67 31.87
N TYR A 26 -24.62 5.93 31.06
CA TYR A 26 -24.76 6.15 29.62
C TYR A 26 -23.77 5.27 28.86
N HIS A 27 -24.24 4.65 27.79
CA HIS A 27 -23.39 3.99 26.80
C HIS A 27 -23.08 4.97 25.67
N VAL A 28 -21.82 5.05 25.27
CA VAL A 28 -21.37 5.91 24.19
C VAL A 28 -20.99 5.05 22.99
N TYR A 29 -21.61 5.32 21.86
CA TYR A 29 -21.41 4.65 20.59
C TYR A 29 -20.70 5.56 19.62
N TRP A 30 -19.78 4.96 18.88
CA TRP A 30 -19.01 5.64 17.85
C TRP A 30 -19.08 4.87 16.54
N ALA A 31 -19.09 5.59 15.40
CA ALA A 31 -18.90 5.04 14.07
C ALA A 31 -18.00 5.94 13.24
N ASP A 32 -17.18 5.33 12.40
CA ASP A 32 -16.58 6.01 11.27
C ASP A 32 -17.62 6.27 10.18
N LYS A 33 -17.32 7.21 9.30
CA LYS A 33 -18.04 7.37 8.06
C LYS A 33 -17.69 6.19 7.13
N ASP A 34 -18.40 5.09 7.28
CA ASP A 34 -18.45 4.09 6.22
C ASP A 34 -19.58 4.49 5.28
N ILE A 35 -19.25 4.72 4.02
CA ILE A 35 -20.19 5.17 2.98
C ILE A 35 -21.34 4.19 2.77
N LEU A 36 -21.16 2.93 3.10
CA LEU A 36 -22.14 1.88 2.84
C LEU A 36 -22.88 1.39 4.09
N THR A 37 -22.26 1.39 5.26
CA THR A 37 -22.88 0.92 6.51
C THR A 37 -22.25 1.56 7.74
N MET A 38 -22.88 2.57 8.33
CA MET A 38 -22.46 3.05 9.65
C MET A 38 -22.70 1.96 10.71
N LYS A 39 -21.62 1.29 11.12
CA LYS A 39 -21.66 0.34 12.24
C LYS A 39 -21.24 1.05 13.51
N TYR A 40 -22.18 1.29 14.40
CA TYR A 40 -21.90 1.85 15.71
C TYR A 40 -21.28 0.79 16.62
N GLN A 41 -20.15 1.14 17.21
CA GLN A 41 -19.45 0.33 18.22
C GLN A 41 -19.56 1.00 19.58
N LEU A 42 -19.82 0.21 20.63
CA LEU A 42 -19.76 0.71 22.01
C LEU A 42 -18.30 1.02 22.34
N VAL A 43 -17.99 2.29 22.62
CA VAL A 43 -16.63 2.74 22.94
C VAL A 43 -16.42 3.00 24.42
N GLY A 44 -17.47 3.04 25.20
CA GLY A 44 -17.39 3.16 26.65
C GLY A 44 -18.73 3.40 27.31
N ASP A 45 -18.71 3.37 28.64
CA ASP A 45 -19.82 3.80 29.47
C ASP A 45 -19.34 4.82 30.53
N THR A 46 -20.26 5.70 30.94
CA THR A 46 -19.98 6.73 31.93
C THR A 46 -21.23 7.01 32.78
N LYS A 47 -21.03 7.47 33.99
CA LYS A 47 -22.13 8.04 34.83
C LYS A 47 -22.26 9.54 34.68
N GLU A 48 -21.24 10.17 34.13
CA GLU A 48 -21.25 11.62 33.87
C GLU A 48 -22.00 11.92 32.58
N CYS A 49 -22.47 13.13 32.41
CA CYS A 49 -23.11 13.61 31.18
C CYS A 49 -22.07 14.14 30.16
N SER A 50 -20.91 13.56 30.16
CA SER A 50 -19.84 13.86 29.21
C SER A 50 -18.94 12.63 28.96
N PHE A 51 -18.25 12.63 27.82
CA PHE A 51 -17.33 11.56 27.45
C PHE A 51 -16.21 12.11 26.55
N VAL A 52 -15.01 11.59 26.76
CA VAL A 52 -13.85 11.91 25.92
C VAL A 52 -13.56 10.73 24.99
N LEU A 53 -13.78 10.95 23.69
CA LEU A 53 -13.40 10.00 22.63
C LEU A 53 -11.94 10.27 22.24
N LYS A 54 -11.04 9.33 22.55
CA LYS A 54 -9.62 9.41 22.16
C LYS A 54 -9.46 8.88 20.74
N LYS A 55 -9.61 9.74 19.76
CA LYS A 55 -9.37 9.47 18.33
C LYS A 55 -8.90 10.74 17.64
N ALA A 56 -8.09 10.56 16.60
CA ALA A 56 -7.65 11.68 15.77
C ALA A 56 -8.83 12.46 15.20
N THR A 57 -8.71 13.78 15.16
CA THR A 57 -9.83 14.70 14.83
C THR A 57 -9.73 15.29 13.42
N HIS A 58 -8.82 14.79 12.59
CA HIS A 58 -8.71 15.15 11.16
C HIS A 58 -9.74 14.43 10.27
N VAL A 59 -10.52 13.48 10.84
CA VAL A 59 -11.65 12.82 10.20
C VAL A 59 -12.90 13.02 11.01
N PRO A 60 -14.11 13.11 10.41
CA PRO A 60 -15.35 13.23 11.15
C PRO A 60 -15.66 11.94 11.90
N HIS A 61 -16.17 12.05 13.11
CA HIS A 61 -16.67 10.94 13.90
C HIS A 61 -18.15 11.11 14.17
N TYR A 62 -18.87 10.02 14.18
CA TYR A 62 -20.30 9.98 14.45
C TYR A 62 -20.54 9.32 15.80
N LEU A 63 -21.19 10.02 16.70
CA LEU A 63 -21.45 9.55 18.06
C LEU A 63 -22.94 9.54 18.37
N LYS A 64 -23.33 8.60 19.21
CA LYS A 64 -24.64 8.51 19.85
C LYS A 64 -24.45 8.12 21.30
N VAL A 65 -25.35 8.58 22.13
CA VAL A 65 -25.38 8.24 23.56
C VAL A 65 -26.72 7.60 23.89
N ALA A 66 -26.67 6.49 24.62
CA ALA A 66 -27.86 5.80 25.12
C ALA A 66 -27.91 5.88 26.64
N ALA A 67 -29.04 6.31 27.20
CA ALA A 67 -29.30 6.24 28.62
C ALA A 67 -29.65 4.83 29.04
N VAL A 68 -29.08 4.38 30.17
CA VAL A 68 -29.24 3.00 30.70
C VAL A 68 -29.88 3.05 32.08
N LYS A 69 -30.91 2.23 32.28
CA LYS A 69 -31.56 1.95 33.55
C LYS A 69 -31.86 0.47 33.68
N ASP A 70 -31.60 -0.10 34.86
CA ASP A 70 -31.79 -1.53 35.14
C ASP A 70 -31.14 -2.42 34.06
N GLY A 71 -29.96 -2.00 33.56
CA GLY A 71 -29.20 -2.71 32.52
C GLY A 71 -29.76 -2.61 31.11
N THR A 72 -30.85 -1.83 30.89
CA THR A 72 -31.51 -1.68 29.60
C THR A 72 -31.36 -0.26 29.08
N GLU A 73 -31.06 -0.10 27.79
CA GLU A 73 -31.08 1.19 27.10
C GLU A 73 -32.52 1.62 26.82
N TYR A 74 -32.89 2.87 27.15
CA TYR A 74 -34.28 3.33 27.01
C TYR A 74 -34.43 4.65 26.26
N GLU A 75 -33.39 5.49 26.18
CA GLU A 75 -33.41 6.75 25.46
C GLU A 75 -32.08 6.94 24.69
N MET A 76 -32.19 7.32 23.42
CA MET A 76 -31.02 7.59 22.55
C MET A 76 -30.91 9.09 22.27
N SER A 77 -29.68 9.59 22.21
CA SER A 77 -29.42 10.98 21.80
C SER A 77 -29.66 11.20 20.30
N ASN A 78 -29.68 12.46 19.88
CA ASN A 78 -29.44 12.81 18.50
C ASN A 78 -28.07 12.28 18.02
N LEU A 79 -27.90 12.19 16.72
CA LEU A 79 -26.59 11.97 16.09
C LEU A 79 -25.71 13.20 16.32
N VAL A 80 -24.49 12.97 16.82
CA VAL A 80 -23.45 13.99 16.92
C VAL A 80 -22.41 13.71 15.86
N GLU A 81 -22.24 14.62 14.92
CA GLU A 81 -21.12 14.64 14.00
C GLU A 81 -20.06 15.58 14.56
N THR A 82 -18.82 15.08 14.71
CA THR A 82 -17.75 15.94 15.20
C THR A 82 -17.28 16.85 14.08
N PRO A 83 -17.13 18.16 14.33
CA PRO A 83 -16.57 19.05 13.33
C PRO A 83 -15.12 18.64 13.06
N LEU A 84 -14.70 18.70 11.80
CA LEU A 84 -13.31 18.64 11.44
C LEU A 84 -12.60 19.81 12.11
N LYS A 85 -11.50 19.56 12.79
CA LYS A 85 -10.61 20.62 13.17
C LYS A 85 -9.93 21.12 11.90
N ALA A 86 -10.29 22.29 11.44
CA ALA A 86 -9.78 22.91 10.21
C ALA A 86 -8.30 23.33 10.28
N VAL A 87 -7.57 22.89 11.30
CA VAL A 87 -6.16 23.24 11.48
C VAL A 87 -5.37 21.95 11.57
N PHE A 88 -4.80 21.57 10.46
CA PHE A 88 -3.77 20.53 10.43
C PHE A 88 -2.50 21.13 11.04
N HIS A 89 -2.00 20.57 12.15
CA HIS A 89 -0.82 21.09 12.82
C HIS A 89 0.41 20.20 12.63
N GLU A 90 0.24 19.04 12.00
CA GLU A 90 1.32 18.09 11.78
C GLU A 90 1.68 18.10 10.29
N GLN A 91 2.85 18.63 9.99
CA GLN A 91 3.52 18.42 8.73
C GLN A 91 4.56 17.33 8.98
N LEU A 92 4.33 16.13 8.42
CA LEU A 92 5.23 15.01 8.59
C LEU A 92 6.53 15.26 7.84
N GLU A 93 6.47 15.54 6.55
CA GLU A 93 7.63 15.86 5.73
C GLU A 93 7.87 17.37 5.68
N LYS A 94 9.11 17.79 5.85
CA LYS A 94 9.52 19.21 5.76
C LYS A 94 9.78 19.62 4.30
N LEU A 95 8.83 19.36 3.44
CA LEU A 95 8.95 19.66 2.01
C LEU A 95 9.23 21.14 1.76
N ASN A 96 10.04 21.41 0.75
CA ASN A 96 10.23 22.76 0.24
C ASN A 96 8.97 23.29 -0.45
N ARG A 97 8.99 24.53 -0.93
CA ARG A 97 7.84 25.20 -1.57
C ARG A 97 7.35 24.47 -2.85
N GLY A 98 8.10 23.53 -3.41
CA GLY A 98 7.78 22.86 -4.67
C GLY A 98 7.52 23.84 -5.80
N LEU A 99 8.23 24.97 -5.77
CA LEU A 99 8.06 26.03 -6.76
C LEU A 99 8.46 25.53 -8.14
N VAL A 100 7.58 25.71 -9.11
CA VAL A 100 7.86 25.47 -10.53
C VAL A 100 7.56 26.73 -11.34
N ALA A 101 8.34 26.96 -12.38
CA ALA A 101 8.09 28.01 -13.35
C ALA A 101 8.15 27.39 -14.76
N VAL A 102 7.10 27.57 -15.55
CA VAL A 102 6.95 26.88 -16.84
C VAL A 102 6.57 27.87 -17.92
N LYS A 103 7.25 27.82 -19.06
CA LYS A 103 6.90 28.65 -20.22
C LYS A 103 5.57 28.20 -20.82
N THR A 104 4.69 29.16 -21.05
CA THR A 104 3.40 28.96 -21.70
C THR A 104 3.23 29.96 -22.85
N ASP A 105 2.16 29.83 -23.62
CA ASP A 105 1.76 30.80 -24.66
C ASP A 105 1.35 32.16 -24.10
N LYS A 106 1.01 32.23 -22.78
CA LYS A 106 0.59 33.45 -22.07
C LYS A 106 1.71 34.13 -21.26
N GLY A 107 2.91 33.57 -21.26
CA GLY A 107 4.03 34.02 -20.41
C GLY A 107 4.61 32.86 -19.61
N VAL A 108 4.99 33.11 -18.37
CA VAL A 108 5.51 32.09 -17.46
C VAL A 108 4.47 31.78 -16.39
N TYR A 109 4.01 30.52 -16.36
CA TYR A 109 3.24 29.99 -15.24
C TYR A 109 4.17 29.71 -14.06
N VAL A 110 3.81 30.18 -12.88
CA VAL A 110 4.53 29.96 -11.63
C VAL A 110 3.56 29.30 -10.65
N GLY A 111 3.89 28.14 -10.11
CA GLY A 111 3.06 27.39 -9.17
C GLY A 111 3.85 26.92 -7.95
N TRP A 112 3.22 26.86 -6.78
CA TRP A 112 3.87 26.48 -5.51
C TRP A 112 2.90 25.78 -4.56
N ARG A 113 3.44 25.19 -3.46
CA ARG A 113 2.65 24.59 -2.40
C ARG A 113 2.27 25.61 -1.33
N MET A 114 1.06 25.50 -0.80
CA MET A 114 0.68 26.02 0.51
C MET A 114 1.08 25.01 1.57
N PHE A 115 1.76 25.43 2.62
CA PHE A 115 2.08 24.55 3.73
C PHE A 115 0.92 24.42 4.71
N ILE A 116 0.87 23.31 5.45
CA ILE A 116 -0.22 23.04 6.41
C ILE A 116 -0.31 24.11 7.50
N ASP A 117 0.81 24.63 7.98
CA ASP A 117 0.86 25.70 8.97
C ASP A 117 0.41 27.07 8.43
N GLU A 118 0.32 27.23 7.12
CA GLU A 118 -0.20 28.41 6.44
C GLU A 118 -1.72 28.36 6.26
N VAL A 119 -2.36 27.16 6.41
CA VAL A 119 -3.81 27.00 6.27
C VAL A 119 -4.53 27.64 7.44
N ARG A 120 -5.53 28.47 7.15
CA ARG A 120 -6.36 29.17 8.14
C ARG A 120 -7.80 28.68 8.16
N GLY A 121 -8.26 28.04 7.08
CA GLY A 121 -9.63 27.57 6.97
C GLY A 121 -9.99 27.11 5.57
N TYR A 122 -11.29 27.04 5.32
CA TYR A 122 -11.88 26.63 4.05
C TYR A 122 -12.85 27.70 3.54
N CYS A 123 -12.94 27.81 2.23
CA CYS A 123 -14.00 28.53 1.54
C CYS A 123 -14.61 27.63 0.45
N ASP A 124 -15.59 28.14 -0.28
CA ASP A 124 -16.26 27.39 -1.36
C ASP A 124 -15.34 26.95 -2.50
N THR A 125 -14.16 27.55 -2.61
CA THR A 125 -13.15 27.25 -3.64
C THR A 125 -11.97 26.44 -3.13
N GLY A 126 -11.89 26.10 -1.85
CA GLY A 126 -10.83 25.27 -1.25
C GLY A 126 -10.26 25.84 0.03
N LEU A 127 -8.98 25.53 0.27
CA LEU A 127 -8.25 25.99 1.47
C LEU A 127 -7.97 27.50 1.37
N THR A 128 -8.08 28.18 2.51
CA THR A 128 -7.65 29.59 2.68
C THR A 128 -6.47 29.67 3.63
N GLY A 129 -5.57 30.62 3.43
CA GLY A 129 -4.38 30.75 4.29
C GLY A 129 -3.51 31.96 3.94
N ALA A 130 -2.22 31.74 3.85
CA ALA A 130 -1.27 32.81 3.53
C ALA A 130 -1.50 33.43 2.14
N ASP A 131 -1.28 34.71 2.02
CA ASP A 131 -1.03 35.38 0.74
C ASP A 131 0.43 35.13 0.32
N TYR A 132 0.74 35.43 -0.94
CA TYR A 132 2.09 35.18 -1.45
C TYR A 132 2.62 36.35 -2.27
N VAL A 133 3.90 36.66 -2.08
CA VAL A 133 4.64 37.56 -2.93
C VAL A 133 5.37 36.75 -4.00
N VAL A 134 5.15 37.07 -5.26
CA VAL A 134 5.88 36.47 -6.39
C VAL A 134 7.01 37.40 -6.83
N TYR A 135 8.18 36.81 -7.01
CA TYR A 135 9.38 37.49 -7.45
C TYR A 135 9.87 36.94 -8.78
N ARG A 136 10.24 37.86 -9.72
CA ARG A 136 11.05 37.58 -10.89
C ARG A 136 12.44 38.12 -10.66
N GLY A 137 13.43 37.24 -10.54
CA GLY A 137 14.75 37.61 -10.06
C GLY A 137 14.70 38.21 -8.65
N GLU A 138 15.08 39.51 -8.52
CA GLU A 138 14.96 40.24 -7.25
C GLU A 138 13.72 41.13 -7.19
N ASN A 139 12.99 41.26 -8.29
CA ASN A 139 11.88 42.18 -8.39
C ASN A 139 10.57 41.55 -7.94
N LYS A 140 9.89 42.19 -7.00
CA LYS A 140 8.50 41.87 -6.63
C LYS A 140 7.59 42.21 -7.81
N ILE A 141 6.87 41.21 -8.34
CA ILE A 141 6.01 41.40 -9.50
C ILE A 141 4.52 41.27 -9.17
N ALA A 142 4.16 40.51 -8.13
CA ALA A 142 2.77 40.36 -7.74
C ALA A 142 2.62 40.01 -6.25
N VAL A 143 1.41 40.27 -5.71
CA VAL A 143 0.89 39.70 -4.49
C VAL A 143 -0.34 38.89 -4.88
N VAL A 144 -0.34 37.59 -4.54
CA VAL A 144 -1.42 36.64 -4.83
C VAL A 144 -2.14 36.32 -3.56
N THR A 145 -3.46 36.52 -3.53
CA THR A 145 -4.31 36.42 -2.33
C THR A 145 -5.38 35.34 -2.41
N ASP A 146 -5.50 34.67 -3.57
CA ASP A 146 -6.60 33.77 -3.88
C ASP A 146 -6.18 32.43 -4.48
N SER A 147 -4.88 32.20 -4.64
CA SER A 147 -4.36 31.00 -5.26
C SER A 147 -2.89 30.75 -4.90
N THR A 148 -2.37 29.59 -5.29
CA THR A 148 -0.95 29.22 -5.20
C THR A 148 -0.30 29.15 -6.57
N ASN A 149 -0.72 30.01 -7.46
CA ASN A 149 -0.14 30.12 -8.79
C ASN A 149 -0.30 31.55 -9.35
N TYR A 150 0.54 31.87 -10.35
CA TYR A 150 0.54 33.17 -11.02
C TYR A 150 1.02 33.00 -12.46
N ILE A 151 0.47 33.79 -13.38
CA ILE A 151 0.97 33.89 -14.76
C ILE A 151 1.66 35.25 -14.93
N ASP A 152 2.98 35.22 -15.12
CA ASP A 152 3.76 36.37 -15.46
C ASP A 152 3.80 36.55 -16.98
N THR A 153 2.99 37.47 -17.50
CA THR A 153 2.87 37.72 -18.95
C THR A 153 4.14 38.28 -19.58
N ASP A 154 4.99 38.88 -18.76
CA ASP A 154 6.27 39.48 -19.23
C ASP A 154 7.46 38.52 -19.01
N GLY A 155 7.22 37.36 -18.41
CA GLY A 155 8.23 36.36 -18.08
C GLY A 155 8.84 35.67 -19.29
N THR A 156 10.12 35.35 -19.21
CA THR A 156 10.92 34.71 -20.27
C THR A 156 11.64 33.46 -19.75
N LEU A 157 12.21 32.67 -20.66
CA LEU A 157 13.00 31.47 -20.30
C LEU A 157 14.29 31.80 -19.51
N GLN A 158 14.77 33.02 -19.56
CA GLN A 158 15.97 33.44 -18.87
C GLN A 158 15.72 33.94 -17.45
N ASP A 159 14.46 34.09 -17.08
CA ASP A 159 14.08 34.58 -15.76
C ASP A 159 14.20 33.48 -14.69
N THR A 160 14.28 33.91 -13.45
CA THR A 160 14.19 33.04 -12.26
C THR A 160 13.05 33.52 -11.38
N TYR A 161 12.40 32.58 -10.71
CA TYR A 161 11.26 32.86 -9.83
C TYR A 161 11.52 32.39 -8.42
N SER A 162 10.93 33.08 -7.46
CA SER A 162 10.83 32.69 -6.07
C SER A 162 9.52 33.24 -5.46
N VAL A 163 9.07 32.68 -4.40
CA VAL A 163 7.88 33.14 -3.67
C VAL A 163 8.18 33.27 -2.18
N ALA A 164 7.47 34.17 -1.52
CA ALA A 164 7.47 34.31 -0.06
C ALA A 164 6.02 34.35 0.45
N PRO A 165 5.68 33.67 1.55
CA PRO A 165 4.36 33.77 2.16
C PRO A 165 4.19 35.14 2.84
N ILE A 166 2.95 35.62 2.92
CA ILE A 166 2.55 36.73 3.78
C ILE A 166 1.63 36.15 4.86
N ILE A 167 2.10 36.15 6.10
CA ILE A 167 1.38 35.65 7.26
C ILE A 167 1.15 36.81 8.22
N ASP A 168 -0.10 37.05 8.59
CA ASP A 168 -0.50 38.17 9.45
C ASP A 168 0.02 39.54 8.96
N GLY A 169 0.00 39.74 7.64
CA GLY A 169 0.47 40.98 6.98
C GLY A 169 1.98 41.16 6.93
N LYS A 170 2.76 40.13 7.32
CA LYS A 170 4.22 40.16 7.28
C LYS A 170 4.73 39.18 6.23
N GLU A 171 5.65 39.66 5.38
CA GLU A 171 6.33 38.82 4.42
C GLU A 171 7.36 37.93 5.13
N GLY A 172 7.26 36.61 4.87
CA GLY A 172 8.14 35.58 5.39
C GLY A 172 9.38 35.36 4.55
N GLU A 173 10.09 34.27 4.80
CA GLU A 173 11.29 33.91 4.08
C GLU A 173 10.98 33.53 2.62
N ARG A 174 11.83 34.00 1.71
CA ARG A 174 11.72 33.68 0.29
C ARG A 174 12.28 32.28 0.02
N CYS A 175 11.53 31.44 -0.68
CA CYS A 175 12.03 30.13 -1.08
C CYS A 175 13.19 30.20 -2.08
N LYS A 176 13.89 29.09 -2.29
CA LYS A 176 14.95 28.93 -3.31
C LYS A 176 14.42 29.33 -4.69
N LYS A 177 15.24 30.03 -5.48
CA LYS A 177 14.90 30.40 -6.85
C LYS A 177 14.90 29.19 -7.77
N VAL A 178 13.94 29.15 -8.70
CA VAL A 178 13.89 28.17 -9.78
C VAL A 178 14.07 28.82 -11.15
N LEU A 179 14.63 28.08 -12.09
CA LEU A 179 14.69 28.41 -13.51
C LEU A 179 13.36 28.08 -14.19
N VAL A 180 13.10 28.76 -15.30
CA VAL A 180 11.91 28.49 -16.12
C VAL A 180 12.15 27.26 -16.98
N TRP A 181 11.23 26.30 -16.90
CA TRP A 181 11.21 25.15 -17.80
C TRP A 181 10.66 25.55 -19.16
N GLU A 182 11.31 25.08 -20.22
CA GLU A 182 10.86 25.31 -21.59
C GLU A 182 9.58 24.53 -21.89
N ASN A 183 9.46 23.30 -21.37
CA ASN A 183 8.32 22.43 -21.53
C ASN A 183 7.54 22.30 -20.21
N ASN A 184 6.29 21.89 -20.31
CA ASN A 184 5.44 21.56 -19.13
C ASN A 184 5.73 20.16 -18.55
N TYR A 185 6.84 19.57 -18.91
CA TYR A 185 7.37 18.30 -18.40
C TYR A 185 8.90 18.36 -18.32
N ILE A 186 9.46 17.42 -17.57
CA ILE A 186 10.88 17.12 -17.54
C ILE A 186 11.09 15.65 -17.89
N ASP A 187 12.21 15.35 -18.56
CA ASP A 187 12.65 13.99 -18.79
C ASP A 187 13.60 13.58 -17.67
N ILE A 188 13.25 12.50 -16.97
CA ILE A 188 14.09 11.94 -15.91
C ILE A 188 14.83 10.73 -16.51
N PRO A 189 16.16 10.80 -16.71
CA PRO A 189 16.91 9.65 -17.19
C PRO A 189 16.95 8.57 -16.10
N MET A 190 16.51 7.37 -16.43
CA MET A 190 16.47 6.25 -15.50
C MET A 190 17.34 5.09 -15.96
N ASN A 191 17.91 4.35 -14.99
CA ASN A 191 18.78 3.20 -15.24
C ASN A 191 17.95 1.92 -15.37
N LYS A 192 17.36 1.69 -16.56
CA LYS A 192 16.61 0.46 -16.84
C LYS A 192 17.43 -0.79 -16.48
N PRO A 193 16.86 -1.77 -15.73
CA PRO A 193 17.52 -3.04 -15.48
C PRO A 193 17.87 -3.77 -16.79
N ALA A 194 18.92 -4.59 -16.76
CA ALA A 194 19.33 -5.38 -17.91
C ALA A 194 18.27 -6.40 -18.32
N ASP A 195 18.08 -6.58 -19.61
CA ASP A 195 17.22 -7.63 -20.14
C ASP A 195 17.69 -9.02 -19.67
N GLY A 196 16.76 -9.94 -19.49
CA GLY A 196 17.04 -11.26 -18.95
C GLY A 196 16.35 -12.39 -19.68
N ARG A 197 16.51 -13.58 -19.13
CA ARG A 197 15.85 -14.80 -19.59
C ARG A 197 15.42 -15.62 -18.38
N SER A 198 14.16 -16.10 -18.38
CA SER A 198 13.66 -16.97 -17.33
C SER A 198 14.38 -18.32 -17.30
N PRO A 199 14.28 -19.08 -16.22
CA PRO A 199 14.66 -20.49 -16.20
C PRO A 199 13.99 -21.28 -17.34
N LYS A 200 14.58 -22.40 -17.71
CA LYS A 200 13.96 -23.38 -18.61
C LYS A 200 12.84 -24.11 -17.89
N GLY A 201 11.73 -24.35 -18.59
CA GLY A 201 10.57 -25.02 -18.03
C GLY A 201 9.73 -25.72 -19.10
N GLU A 202 8.62 -26.28 -18.69
CA GLU A 202 7.70 -26.97 -19.60
C GLU A 202 7.04 -26.00 -20.60
N MET A 203 6.74 -24.77 -20.14
CA MET A 203 6.14 -23.76 -20.99
C MET A 203 7.13 -23.16 -21.99
N TYR A 204 8.36 -22.94 -21.54
CA TYR A 204 9.47 -22.38 -22.34
C TYR A 204 10.74 -23.22 -22.17
N PRO A 205 10.95 -24.26 -22.99
CA PRO A 205 12.10 -25.15 -22.84
C PRO A 205 13.47 -24.48 -22.96
N GLU A 206 13.56 -23.33 -23.64
CA GLU A 206 14.78 -22.53 -23.73
C GLU A 206 14.78 -21.30 -22.80
N GLY A 207 13.76 -21.18 -21.92
CA GLY A 207 13.50 -20.00 -21.11
C GLY A 207 12.90 -18.86 -21.95
N GLN A 208 12.11 -18.01 -21.32
CA GLN A 208 11.47 -16.85 -21.94
C GLN A 208 12.36 -15.62 -21.83
N PRO A 209 12.74 -14.94 -22.93
CA PRO A 209 13.42 -13.66 -22.85
C PRO A 209 12.47 -12.59 -22.33
N TYR A 210 12.98 -11.67 -21.53
CA TYR A 210 12.22 -10.53 -21.05
C TYR A 210 13.07 -9.26 -20.99
N THR A 211 12.38 -8.13 -21.05
CA THR A 211 12.94 -6.79 -20.86
C THR A 211 12.18 -6.11 -19.72
N TYR A 212 12.57 -4.89 -19.34
CA TYR A 212 11.92 -4.14 -18.28
C TYR A 212 11.22 -2.89 -18.78
N SER A 213 10.15 -2.52 -18.10
CA SER A 213 9.48 -1.23 -18.22
C SER A 213 9.21 -0.65 -16.83
N ALA A 214 9.29 0.68 -16.70
CA ALA A 214 8.78 1.36 -15.53
C ALA A 214 7.28 1.14 -15.43
N ASN A 215 6.81 0.84 -14.23
CA ASN A 215 5.41 0.55 -13.93
C ASN A 215 4.90 1.52 -12.86
N ASP A 216 4.56 1.03 -11.65
CA ASP A 216 4.08 1.88 -10.57
C ASP A 216 5.18 2.80 -10.04
N MET A 217 4.77 3.95 -9.54
CA MET A 217 5.66 4.93 -8.95
C MET A 217 5.01 5.55 -7.71
N SER A 218 5.82 5.81 -6.70
CA SER A 218 5.49 6.65 -5.55
C SER A 218 6.52 7.76 -5.40
N ILE A 219 6.24 8.71 -4.51
CA ILE A 219 7.14 9.83 -4.23
C ILE A 219 7.25 10.02 -2.71
N GLY A 220 8.39 10.49 -2.25
CA GLY A 220 8.65 10.87 -0.87
C GLY A 220 9.95 11.65 -0.76
N ASP A 221 10.09 12.47 0.27
CA ASP A 221 11.36 13.12 0.63
C ASP A 221 12.19 12.12 1.45
N VAL A 222 13.00 11.30 0.77
CA VAL A 222 13.70 10.19 1.42
C VAL A 222 14.99 10.61 2.12
N ASP A 223 15.57 11.75 1.77
CA ASP A 223 16.81 12.23 2.40
C ASP A 223 16.63 13.47 3.29
N GLY A 224 15.43 14.03 3.34
CA GLY A 224 15.07 15.14 4.21
C GLY A 224 15.55 16.49 3.71
N ASP A 225 15.82 16.63 2.41
CA ASP A 225 16.27 17.89 1.81
C ASP A 225 15.11 18.82 1.38
N GLY A 226 13.87 18.32 1.49
CA GLY A 226 12.63 19.01 1.17
C GLY A 226 12.23 18.91 -0.30
N GLU A 227 12.97 18.21 -1.13
CA GLU A 227 12.58 17.82 -2.49
C GLU A 227 12.05 16.39 -2.48
N LEU A 228 11.29 15.99 -3.49
CA LEU A 228 10.72 14.64 -3.55
C LEU A 228 11.56 13.76 -4.46
N GLU A 229 11.91 12.59 -3.98
CA GLU A 229 12.46 11.51 -4.78
C GLU A 229 11.35 10.66 -5.39
N TYR A 230 11.71 9.91 -6.44
CA TYR A 230 10.84 9.01 -7.20
C TYR A 230 11.22 7.57 -6.90
N ILE A 231 10.29 6.83 -6.35
CA ILE A 231 10.43 5.39 -6.12
C ILE A 231 9.68 4.67 -7.24
N VAL A 232 10.42 4.01 -8.13
CA VAL A 232 9.91 3.45 -9.38
C VAL A 232 10.06 1.94 -9.39
N LYS A 233 8.95 1.25 -9.63
CA LYS A 233 8.92 -0.19 -9.84
C LYS A 233 9.23 -0.52 -11.30
N TRP A 234 10.12 -1.48 -11.52
CA TRP A 234 10.46 -2.05 -12.81
C TRP A 234 9.87 -3.45 -12.93
N ASP A 235 8.89 -3.60 -13.81
CA ASP A 235 8.31 -4.90 -14.10
C ASP A 235 9.00 -5.56 -15.30
N PRO A 236 9.37 -6.85 -15.20
CA PRO A 236 9.80 -7.62 -16.36
C PRO A 236 8.63 -7.85 -17.31
N SER A 237 8.86 -7.86 -18.61
CA SER A 237 7.82 -8.02 -19.62
C SER A 237 7.09 -9.37 -19.58
N ASN A 238 7.62 -10.33 -18.82
CA ASN A 238 6.99 -11.61 -18.52
C ASN A 238 6.37 -11.65 -17.11
N ALA A 239 6.14 -10.48 -16.48
CA ALA A 239 5.36 -10.38 -15.26
C ALA A 239 3.91 -10.80 -15.56
N HIS A 240 3.30 -11.55 -14.65
CA HIS A 240 1.91 -11.97 -14.77
C HIS A 240 1.34 -12.42 -13.42
N ASP A 241 0.02 -12.50 -13.36
CA ASP A 241 -0.73 -12.82 -12.17
C ASP A 241 -0.59 -14.30 -11.75
N VAL A 242 -0.93 -14.61 -10.51
CA VAL A 242 -0.96 -15.97 -9.93
C VAL A 242 -1.75 -16.97 -10.77
N SER A 243 -2.77 -16.49 -11.47
CA SER A 243 -3.58 -17.33 -12.36
C SER A 243 -2.82 -17.87 -13.57
N HIS A 244 -1.65 -17.34 -13.85
CA HIS A 244 -0.89 -17.66 -15.04
C HIS A 244 0.35 -18.48 -14.69
N ARG A 245 0.52 -19.59 -15.39
CA ARG A 245 1.73 -20.41 -15.33
C ARG A 245 2.93 -19.68 -15.95
N GLY A 246 4.11 -20.07 -15.57
CA GLY A 246 5.38 -19.63 -16.13
C GLY A 246 6.22 -18.83 -15.14
N TYR A 247 7.52 -18.85 -15.35
CA TYR A 247 8.49 -18.09 -14.57
C TYR A 247 8.42 -16.60 -14.91
N THR A 248 8.66 -15.75 -13.92
CA THR A 248 8.86 -14.31 -14.12
C THR A 248 10.30 -13.90 -13.91
N GLY A 249 10.74 -12.80 -14.50
CA GLY A 249 11.95 -12.11 -14.06
C GLY A 249 11.76 -11.49 -12.68
N ASN A 250 12.84 -11.12 -12.01
CA ASN A 250 12.74 -10.38 -10.75
C ASN A 250 12.13 -8.99 -10.99
N CYS A 251 11.33 -8.53 -10.04
CA CYS A 251 10.90 -7.14 -9.98
C CYS A 251 11.98 -6.31 -9.29
N TYR A 252 12.19 -5.06 -9.72
CA TYR A 252 13.07 -4.12 -9.05
C TYR A 252 12.29 -2.90 -8.59
N ILE A 253 12.75 -2.29 -7.50
CA ILE A 253 12.22 -1.00 -7.03
C ILE A 253 13.42 -0.08 -6.84
N ASP A 254 13.42 1.03 -7.56
CA ASP A 254 14.50 2.00 -7.60
C ASP A 254 14.08 3.32 -6.97
N CYS A 255 15.01 4.00 -6.32
CA CYS A 255 14.82 5.38 -5.88
C CYS A 255 15.72 6.32 -6.68
N TYR A 256 15.11 7.36 -7.25
CA TYR A 256 15.78 8.37 -8.08
C TYR A 256 15.53 9.78 -7.57
N ARG A 257 16.55 10.62 -7.64
CA ARG A 257 16.36 12.06 -7.64
C ARG A 257 15.77 12.54 -8.97
N LEU A 258 15.22 13.74 -8.95
CA LEU A 258 14.62 14.36 -10.14
C LEU A 258 15.61 14.55 -11.32
N ASP A 259 16.89 14.60 -11.05
CA ASP A 259 17.95 14.67 -12.07
C ASP A 259 18.34 13.30 -12.67
N GLY A 260 17.71 12.22 -12.21
CA GLY A 260 17.97 10.84 -12.63
C GLY A 260 19.06 10.13 -11.84
N THR A 261 19.59 10.74 -10.78
CA THR A 261 20.56 10.08 -9.89
C THR A 261 19.89 8.91 -9.18
N LEU A 262 20.35 7.68 -9.45
CA LEU A 262 19.90 6.47 -8.76
C LEU A 262 20.54 6.42 -7.37
N LEU A 263 19.72 6.42 -6.33
CA LEU A 263 20.16 6.35 -4.93
C LEU A 263 20.31 4.89 -4.47
N TRP A 264 19.30 4.08 -4.73
CA TRP A 264 19.30 2.66 -4.40
C TRP A 264 18.36 1.87 -5.31
N ARG A 265 18.60 0.55 -5.37
CA ARG A 265 17.78 -0.44 -6.07
C ARG A 265 17.53 -1.63 -5.17
N VAL A 266 16.26 -1.97 -4.93
CA VAL A 266 15.86 -3.25 -4.32
C VAL A 266 15.59 -4.25 -5.42
N ASP A 267 16.32 -5.36 -5.42
CA ASP A 267 16.02 -6.57 -6.18
C ASP A 267 15.11 -7.45 -5.31
N MET A 268 13.88 -7.63 -5.72
CA MET A 268 12.89 -8.40 -4.95
C MET A 268 13.26 -9.89 -4.86
N GLY A 269 14.20 -10.34 -5.69
CA GLY A 269 14.66 -11.72 -5.70
C GLY A 269 13.69 -12.70 -6.37
N PRO A 270 14.09 -13.99 -6.44
CA PRO A 270 13.31 -15.01 -7.13
C PRO A 270 12.03 -15.41 -6.38
N ASN A 271 12.00 -15.23 -5.05
CA ASN A 271 10.94 -15.70 -4.19
C ASN A 271 9.78 -14.69 -4.04
N ILE A 272 9.83 -13.58 -4.75
CA ILE A 272 8.71 -12.67 -4.99
C ILE A 272 8.38 -12.73 -6.48
N ARG A 273 7.23 -13.28 -6.81
CA ARG A 273 6.76 -13.36 -8.19
C ARG A 273 6.44 -11.96 -8.71
N SER A 274 6.84 -11.65 -9.93
CA SER A 274 6.54 -10.36 -10.55
C SER A 274 5.14 -10.37 -11.16
N GLY A 275 4.30 -9.41 -10.74
CA GLY A 275 2.94 -9.24 -11.23
C GLY A 275 2.25 -8.09 -10.50
N ALA A 276 1.11 -7.67 -11.02
CA ALA A 276 0.40 -6.47 -10.54
C ALA A 276 0.03 -6.52 -9.05
N HIS A 277 -0.15 -7.73 -8.48
CA HIS A 277 -0.63 -7.91 -7.11
C HIS A 277 0.44 -8.36 -6.11
N TYR A 278 1.70 -8.53 -6.50
CA TYR A 278 2.72 -9.11 -5.61
C TYR A 278 3.79 -8.15 -5.14
N THR A 279 3.97 -7.07 -5.87
CA THR A 279 5.07 -6.12 -5.69
C THR A 279 4.55 -4.73 -5.35
N GLN A 280 3.47 -4.69 -4.57
CA GLN A 280 2.93 -3.46 -4.00
C GLN A 280 3.89 -2.92 -2.95
N PHE A 281 4.09 -1.60 -2.94
CA PHE A 281 4.92 -0.92 -1.97
C PHE A 281 4.27 0.39 -1.55
N MET A 282 4.64 0.86 -0.35
CA MET A 282 4.18 2.12 0.20
C MET A 282 5.39 2.98 0.53
N VAL A 283 5.27 4.28 0.28
CA VAL A 283 6.27 5.28 0.62
C VAL A 283 5.61 6.33 1.48
N TYR A 284 6.11 6.53 2.67
CA TYR A 284 5.56 7.46 3.64
C TYR A 284 6.57 7.68 4.78
N ASP A 285 6.49 8.79 5.51
CA ASP A 285 7.20 8.98 6.77
C ASP A 285 6.47 8.19 7.87
N PHE A 286 6.86 6.91 8.06
CA PHE A 286 6.18 6.00 8.97
C PHE A 286 6.58 6.19 10.43
N ASP A 287 7.77 6.72 10.71
CA ASP A 287 8.26 6.92 12.07
C ASP A 287 8.19 8.39 12.54
N GLY A 288 7.85 9.33 11.65
CA GLY A 288 7.66 10.74 11.98
C GLY A 288 8.97 11.51 12.09
N ASP A 289 10.07 11.03 11.52
CA ASP A 289 11.38 11.71 11.56
C ASP A 289 11.54 12.82 10.50
N GLY A 290 10.59 12.91 9.56
CA GLY A 290 10.55 13.89 8.49
C GLY A 290 11.19 13.40 7.20
N LYS A 291 11.47 12.11 7.07
CA LYS A 291 11.93 11.43 5.86
C LYS A 291 10.98 10.30 5.52
N ALA A 292 10.89 9.99 4.25
CA ALA A 292 10.03 8.90 3.81
C ALA A 292 10.79 7.57 3.79
N GLU A 293 10.16 6.53 4.33
CA GLU A 293 10.55 5.14 4.22
C GLU A 293 9.78 4.44 3.09
N MET A 294 10.29 3.28 2.67
CA MET A 294 9.58 2.35 1.82
C MET A 294 9.25 1.07 2.56
N CYS A 295 7.96 0.70 2.60
CA CYS A 295 7.49 -0.57 3.12
C CYS A 295 7.04 -1.49 1.98
N VAL A 296 7.55 -2.73 1.96
CA VAL A 296 7.27 -3.69 0.87
C VAL A 296 7.32 -5.13 1.37
N LYS A 297 6.53 -6.00 0.74
CA LYS A 297 6.61 -7.45 0.95
C LYS A 297 7.93 -7.99 0.37
N THR A 298 8.65 -8.78 1.15
CA THR A 298 9.94 -9.37 0.79
C THR A 298 9.97 -10.88 1.08
N ALA A 299 11.01 -11.54 0.64
CA ALA A 299 11.25 -12.96 0.89
C ALA A 299 12.77 -13.24 0.89
N PRO A 300 13.23 -14.44 1.27
CA PRO A 300 14.63 -14.82 1.12
C PRO A 300 15.14 -14.54 -0.30
N GLY A 301 16.31 -13.93 -0.41
CA GLY A 301 16.91 -13.51 -1.69
C GLY A 301 16.58 -12.07 -2.10
N THR A 302 15.71 -11.36 -1.39
CA THR A 302 15.55 -9.91 -1.57
C THR A 302 16.82 -9.20 -1.10
N LYS A 303 17.31 -8.25 -1.90
CA LYS A 303 18.52 -7.49 -1.58
C LYS A 303 18.43 -6.05 -2.07
N VAL A 304 19.19 -5.17 -1.45
CA VAL A 304 19.30 -3.77 -1.82
C VAL A 304 20.71 -3.44 -2.26
N THR A 305 20.82 -2.70 -3.36
CA THR A 305 22.09 -2.08 -3.82
C THR A 305 21.95 -0.58 -3.59
N ARG A 306 22.86 0.01 -2.83
CA ARG A 306 22.93 1.45 -2.57
C ARG A 306 24.11 2.04 -3.32
N PHE A 307 23.90 3.21 -3.93
CA PHE A 307 24.89 3.88 -4.78
C PHE A 307 25.37 5.16 -4.10
N ALA A 308 26.67 5.24 -3.86
CA ALA A 308 27.28 6.44 -3.31
C ALA A 308 27.64 7.45 -4.43
N ALA A 309 27.78 8.72 -4.05
CA ALA A 309 28.11 9.80 -4.99
C ALA A 309 29.45 9.63 -5.72
N ASP A 310 30.37 8.83 -5.17
CA ASP A 310 31.65 8.49 -5.80
C ASP A 310 31.56 7.33 -6.81
N GLY A 311 30.35 6.80 -7.04
CA GLY A 311 30.06 5.69 -7.95
C GLY A 311 30.28 4.31 -7.33
N THR A 312 30.62 4.20 -6.05
CA THR A 312 30.70 2.90 -5.37
C THR A 312 29.29 2.37 -5.08
N ALA A 313 29.13 1.04 -5.12
CA ALA A 313 27.88 0.37 -4.80
C ALA A 313 28.08 -0.60 -3.65
N THR A 314 27.13 -0.65 -2.74
CA THR A 314 27.07 -1.63 -1.63
C THR A 314 25.84 -2.47 -1.79
N GLU A 315 25.97 -3.79 -1.78
CA GLU A 315 24.86 -4.74 -1.89
C GLU A 315 24.69 -5.51 -0.58
N GLU A 316 23.47 -5.57 -0.08
CA GLU A 316 23.12 -6.25 1.17
C GLU A 316 21.77 -6.99 1.00
N TYR A 317 21.70 -8.23 1.48
CA TYR A 317 20.43 -8.96 1.60
C TYR A 317 19.64 -8.45 2.81
N ILE A 318 18.32 -8.64 2.78
CA ILE A 318 17.49 -8.44 3.97
C ILE A 318 17.91 -9.38 5.09
N THR A 319 17.71 -8.96 6.32
CA THR A 319 17.95 -9.75 7.53
C THR A 319 16.82 -10.74 7.72
N LEU A 320 17.11 -12.02 7.59
CA LEU A 320 16.10 -13.06 7.83
C LEU A 320 15.80 -13.18 9.33
N PRO A 321 14.51 -13.36 9.73
CA PRO A 321 14.13 -13.61 11.10
C PRO A 321 14.89 -14.79 11.70
N GLU A 322 15.32 -14.65 12.96
CA GLU A 322 16.18 -15.64 13.65
C GLU A 322 15.55 -17.04 13.69
N ARG A 323 14.21 -17.10 13.79
CA ARG A 323 13.44 -18.34 13.72
C ARG A 323 13.70 -19.10 12.43
N ASP A 324 13.67 -18.40 11.29
CA ASP A 324 13.79 -19.02 9.96
C ASP A 324 15.23 -19.42 9.69
N VAL A 325 16.21 -18.60 10.09
CA VAL A 325 17.63 -18.97 10.06
C VAL A 325 17.90 -20.23 10.88
N LYS A 326 17.30 -20.38 12.06
CA LYS A 326 17.39 -21.59 12.88
C LYS A 326 16.77 -22.82 12.22
N ASN A 327 15.76 -22.60 11.38
CA ASN A 327 15.12 -23.64 10.58
C ASN A 327 15.87 -23.93 9.26
N GLY A 328 17.00 -23.27 9.02
CA GLY A 328 17.87 -23.50 7.86
C GLY A 328 17.55 -22.62 6.65
N VAL A 329 16.65 -21.65 6.76
CA VAL A 329 16.36 -20.69 5.69
C VAL A 329 17.55 -19.78 5.43
N THR A 330 17.86 -19.59 4.15
CA THR A 330 18.95 -18.72 3.68
C THR A 330 18.49 -17.80 2.55
N ASN A 331 19.22 -16.72 2.31
CA ASN A 331 18.98 -15.82 1.16
C ASN A 331 19.34 -16.45 -0.21
N GLN A 332 19.86 -17.66 -0.24
CA GLN A 332 20.13 -18.42 -1.46
C GLN A 332 19.03 -19.44 -1.79
N ASP A 333 18.04 -19.61 -0.92
CA ASP A 333 16.94 -20.52 -1.14
C ASP A 333 16.07 -20.04 -2.31
N ASN A 334 15.54 -21.02 -3.06
CA ASN A 334 14.65 -20.76 -4.18
C ASN A 334 13.40 -21.63 -4.02
N TYR A 335 12.28 -20.98 -3.74
CA TYR A 335 10.97 -21.62 -3.55
C TYR A 335 10.11 -21.62 -4.82
N VAL A 336 10.66 -21.16 -5.94
CA VAL A 336 9.94 -21.13 -7.22
C VAL A 336 9.78 -22.55 -7.74
N CYS A 337 8.55 -23.04 -7.83
CA CYS A 337 8.27 -24.42 -8.19
C CYS A 337 8.46 -24.71 -9.69
N THR A 338 8.91 -25.91 -9.99
CA THR A 338 8.78 -26.53 -11.31
C THR A 338 7.40 -27.17 -11.47
N ALA A 339 7.03 -27.53 -12.70
CA ALA A 339 5.80 -28.30 -12.94
C ALA A 339 5.79 -29.65 -12.23
N ALA A 340 6.96 -30.28 -12.04
CA ALA A 340 7.10 -31.51 -11.28
C ALA A 340 6.86 -31.30 -9.78
N ASP A 341 7.44 -30.24 -9.21
CA ASP A 341 7.25 -29.88 -7.81
C ASP A 341 5.78 -29.56 -7.52
N TYR A 342 5.10 -28.87 -8.43
CA TYR A 342 3.67 -28.58 -8.29
C TYR A 342 2.83 -29.87 -8.26
N LYS A 343 3.10 -30.84 -9.14
CA LYS A 343 2.42 -32.12 -9.14
C LYS A 343 2.64 -32.89 -7.84
N GLU A 344 3.88 -32.89 -7.35
CA GLU A 344 4.23 -33.53 -6.09
C GLU A 344 3.55 -32.86 -4.89
N HIS A 345 3.51 -31.54 -4.86
CA HIS A 345 2.77 -30.76 -3.86
C HIS A 345 1.28 -31.15 -3.84
N LEU A 346 0.64 -31.27 -5.00
CA LEU A 346 -0.74 -31.73 -5.08
C LEU A 346 -0.92 -33.16 -4.52
N VAL A 347 0.03 -34.05 -4.75
CA VAL A 347 -0.01 -35.42 -4.20
C VAL A 347 0.01 -35.38 -2.67
N GLU A 348 0.92 -34.63 -2.07
CA GLU A 348 1.00 -34.49 -0.61
C GLU A 348 -0.28 -33.86 -0.04
N MET A 349 -0.78 -32.82 -0.69
CA MET A 349 -2.02 -32.16 -0.28
C MET A 349 -3.22 -33.12 -0.33
N PHE A 350 -3.35 -33.93 -1.39
CA PHE A 350 -4.44 -34.90 -1.53
C PHE A 350 -4.33 -36.03 -0.51
N MET A 351 -3.14 -36.50 -0.21
CA MET A 351 -2.92 -37.47 0.88
C MET A 351 -3.35 -36.90 2.24
N GLY A 352 -3.13 -35.61 2.48
CA GLY A 352 -3.54 -34.91 3.69
C GLY A 352 -5.01 -34.55 3.77
N TRP A 353 -5.83 -34.74 2.72
CA TRP A 353 -7.17 -34.24 2.59
C TRP A 353 -8.06 -34.55 3.78
N SER A 354 -8.12 -35.81 4.20
CA SER A 354 -9.02 -36.29 5.30
C SER A 354 -8.67 -35.69 6.67
N SER A 355 -7.46 -35.19 6.86
CA SER A 355 -7.01 -34.54 8.10
C SER A 355 -7.11 -33.01 8.05
N HIS A 356 -7.47 -32.42 6.90
CA HIS A 356 -7.61 -30.99 6.77
C HIS A 356 -8.72 -30.44 7.67
N PRO A 357 -8.52 -29.33 8.42
CA PRO A 357 -9.50 -28.79 9.36
C PRO A 357 -10.88 -28.52 8.76
N GLU A 358 -10.95 -28.08 7.51
CA GLU A 358 -12.20 -27.82 6.79
C GLU A 358 -12.98 -29.11 6.48
N VAL A 359 -12.25 -30.18 6.17
CA VAL A 359 -12.84 -31.52 5.95
C VAL A 359 -13.31 -32.11 7.27
N VAL A 360 -12.46 -32.05 8.30
CA VAL A 360 -12.81 -32.57 9.65
C VAL A 360 -14.02 -31.84 10.23
N SER A 361 -14.16 -30.55 9.98
CA SER A 361 -15.32 -29.75 10.42
C SER A 361 -16.57 -29.95 9.58
N GLY A 362 -16.51 -30.71 8.49
CA GLY A 362 -17.61 -30.95 7.57
C GLY A 362 -17.97 -29.73 6.69
N ARG A 363 -17.13 -28.70 6.64
CA ARG A 363 -17.32 -27.56 5.73
C ARG A 363 -16.93 -27.88 4.29
N TRP A 364 -16.00 -28.83 4.12
CA TRP A 364 -15.62 -29.35 2.81
C TRP A 364 -16.09 -30.81 2.69
N PRO A 365 -16.28 -31.30 1.45
CA PRO A 365 -16.59 -32.70 1.20
C PRO A 365 -15.56 -33.65 1.83
N ALA A 366 -16.01 -34.82 2.27
CA ALA A 366 -15.13 -35.77 2.91
C ALA A 366 -14.10 -36.39 1.96
N THR A 367 -14.42 -36.42 0.66
CA THR A 367 -13.56 -37.00 -0.37
C THR A 367 -13.33 -36.03 -1.52
N LEU A 368 -12.18 -36.17 -2.19
CA LEU A 368 -11.86 -35.38 -3.37
C LEU A 368 -12.77 -35.72 -4.56
N GLU A 369 -13.18 -36.95 -4.67
CA GLU A 369 -14.13 -37.39 -5.70
C GLU A 369 -15.47 -36.65 -5.59
N GLU A 370 -15.96 -36.40 -4.36
CA GLU A 370 -17.13 -35.53 -4.15
C GLU A 370 -16.88 -34.08 -4.61
N CYS A 371 -15.68 -33.56 -4.38
CA CYS A 371 -15.31 -32.24 -4.86
C CYS A 371 -15.28 -32.17 -6.40
N PHE A 372 -14.83 -33.23 -7.03
CA PHE A 372 -14.75 -33.35 -8.48
C PHE A 372 -16.08 -33.71 -9.15
N GLY A 373 -17.06 -34.16 -8.36
CA GLY A 373 -18.36 -34.59 -8.86
C GLY A 373 -18.30 -35.95 -9.56
N ILE A 374 -17.41 -36.85 -9.13
CA ILE A 374 -17.25 -38.20 -9.65
C ILE A 374 -17.55 -39.22 -8.55
N PRO A 375 -17.87 -40.49 -8.91
CA PRO A 375 -18.11 -41.55 -7.94
C PRO A 375 -16.91 -41.80 -7.03
N VAL A 376 -17.16 -41.94 -5.72
CA VAL A 376 -16.12 -42.26 -4.74
C VAL A 376 -15.56 -43.66 -5.02
N LYS A 377 -14.25 -43.74 -5.19
CA LYS A 377 -13.53 -44.98 -5.54
C LYS A 377 -12.49 -45.34 -4.48
N TYR A 378 -11.88 -44.35 -3.83
CA TYR A 378 -10.72 -44.55 -2.97
C TYR A 378 -11.09 -44.53 -1.49
N HIS A 379 -10.23 -45.12 -0.66
CA HIS A 379 -10.34 -45.09 0.80
C HIS A 379 -9.46 -43.98 1.37
N TYR A 380 -9.99 -43.25 2.35
CA TYR A 380 -9.27 -42.17 3.02
C TYR A 380 -8.75 -42.59 4.40
N PRO A 381 -7.54 -42.19 4.82
CA PRO A 381 -6.59 -41.34 4.07
C PRO A 381 -6.08 -42.05 2.81
N LEU A 382 -5.85 -41.26 1.75
CA LEU A 382 -5.39 -41.79 0.47
C LEU A 382 -3.99 -42.38 0.56
N SER A 383 -3.76 -43.47 -0.18
CA SER A 383 -2.39 -43.90 -0.48
C SER A 383 -1.74 -42.93 -1.46
N ARG A 384 -0.40 -42.96 -1.54
CA ARG A 384 0.32 -42.10 -2.49
C ARG A 384 -0.02 -42.42 -3.95
N GLU A 385 -0.28 -43.69 -4.25
CA GLU A 385 -0.70 -44.14 -5.58
C GLU A 385 -2.09 -43.61 -5.91
N ASP A 386 -3.05 -43.74 -4.99
CA ASP A 386 -4.43 -43.22 -5.18
C ASP A 386 -4.42 -41.68 -5.34
N ALA A 387 -3.63 -41.00 -4.52
CA ALA A 387 -3.43 -39.56 -4.63
C ALA A 387 -2.87 -39.15 -6.00
N LYS A 388 -1.88 -39.88 -6.53
CA LYS A 388 -1.35 -39.64 -7.88
C LYS A 388 -2.39 -39.83 -8.98
N GLU A 389 -3.24 -40.85 -8.86
CA GLU A 389 -4.33 -41.03 -9.82
C GLU A 389 -5.31 -39.86 -9.78
N LEU A 390 -5.71 -39.41 -8.59
CA LEU A 390 -6.59 -38.24 -8.42
C LEU A 390 -5.95 -36.93 -8.88
N VAL A 391 -4.65 -36.71 -8.64
CA VAL A 391 -3.90 -35.56 -9.17
C VAL A 391 -3.88 -35.62 -10.69
N SER A 392 -3.65 -36.78 -11.28
CA SER A 392 -3.72 -36.93 -12.73
C SER A 392 -5.11 -36.56 -13.29
N TYR A 393 -6.17 -37.07 -12.67
CA TYR A 393 -7.55 -36.70 -13.03
C TYR A 393 -7.76 -35.19 -12.88
N PHE A 394 -7.32 -34.62 -11.76
CA PHE A 394 -7.45 -33.18 -11.48
C PHE A 394 -6.78 -32.32 -12.56
N ILE A 395 -5.53 -32.64 -12.90
CA ILE A 395 -4.73 -31.87 -13.87
C ILE A 395 -5.25 -32.01 -15.30
N TYR A 396 -5.55 -33.22 -15.73
CA TYR A 396 -5.77 -33.49 -17.14
C TYR A 396 -7.25 -33.55 -17.55
N GLU A 397 -8.17 -33.70 -16.60
CA GLU A 397 -9.59 -33.81 -16.87
C GLU A 397 -10.43 -32.76 -16.14
N PHE A 398 -10.33 -32.69 -14.82
CA PHE A 398 -11.19 -31.82 -14.02
C PHE A 398 -10.88 -30.32 -14.26
N ALA A 399 -9.65 -29.89 -14.08
CA ALA A 399 -9.27 -28.48 -14.22
C ALA A 399 -9.53 -27.93 -15.64
N PRO A 400 -9.16 -28.65 -16.73
CA PRO A 400 -9.52 -28.22 -18.09
C PRO A 400 -11.02 -28.17 -18.33
N SER A 401 -11.81 -29.05 -17.70
CA SER A 401 -13.29 -29.02 -17.84
C SER A 401 -13.92 -27.75 -17.23
N ARG A 402 -13.22 -27.07 -16.33
CA ARG A 402 -13.68 -25.82 -15.68
C ARG A 402 -13.32 -24.58 -16.49
N SER A 403 -12.20 -24.60 -17.17
CA SER A 403 -11.74 -23.54 -18.06
C SER A 403 -10.68 -24.07 -19.00
N ASP A 404 -10.76 -23.67 -20.25
CA ASP A 404 -9.74 -23.95 -21.29
C ASP A 404 -8.40 -23.24 -21.01
N LYS A 405 -8.37 -22.34 -20.02
CA LYS A 405 -7.16 -21.66 -19.55
C LYS A 405 -6.41 -22.42 -18.44
N ASN A 406 -7.03 -23.44 -17.86
CA ASN A 406 -6.45 -24.26 -16.79
C ASN A 406 -5.45 -25.30 -17.33
N HIS A 407 -4.23 -24.88 -17.55
CA HIS A 407 -3.12 -25.69 -18.07
C HIS A 407 -2.18 -26.13 -16.94
N LEU A 408 -2.70 -26.89 -15.98
CA LEU A 408 -1.97 -27.28 -14.76
C LEU A 408 -0.83 -28.26 -15.02
N GLU A 409 -0.82 -28.95 -16.18
CA GLU A 409 0.26 -29.85 -16.60
C GLU A 409 1.64 -29.16 -16.69
N ALA A 410 1.63 -27.86 -17.00
CA ALA A 410 2.81 -27.02 -17.07
C ALA A 410 2.74 -25.86 -16.06
N PHE A 411 2.14 -26.10 -14.90
CA PHE A 411 2.01 -25.09 -13.87
C PHE A 411 3.33 -24.95 -13.10
N GLU A 412 4.14 -23.99 -13.54
CA GLU A 412 5.49 -23.70 -13.06
C GLU A 412 5.65 -22.20 -12.79
N GLY A 413 6.68 -21.82 -12.07
CA GLY A 413 6.99 -20.43 -11.73
C GLY A 413 6.14 -19.88 -10.58
N PHE A 414 5.37 -20.74 -9.92
CA PHE A 414 4.55 -20.42 -8.76
C PHE A 414 5.36 -20.61 -7.46
N ILE A 415 4.98 -19.89 -6.40
CA ILE A 415 5.65 -19.96 -5.10
C ILE A 415 4.58 -20.26 -4.06
N TYR A 416 4.48 -21.49 -3.60
CA TYR A 416 3.47 -21.96 -2.62
C TYR A 416 4.07 -22.27 -1.25
N ASP A 417 5.39 -22.23 -1.13
CA ASP A 417 6.12 -22.52 0.10
C ASP A 417 7.16 -21.44 0.37
N GLY A 418 7.79 -21.49 1.53
CA GLY A 418 8.78 -20.53 1.96
C GLY A 418 8.18 -19.34 2.71
N PRO A 419 9.02 -18.67 3.51
CA PRO A 419 8.59 -17.53 4.31
C PRO A 419 8.39 -16.28 3.46
N GLU A 420 7.49 -15.42 3.93
CA GLU A 420 7.28 -14.06 3.42
C GLU A 420 7.42 -13.07 4.56
N TYR A 421 7.93 -11.91 4.27
CA TYR A 421 8.22 -10.86 5.22
C TYR A 421 7.63 -9.53 4.78
N LEU A 422 7.51 -8.62 5.73
CA LEU A 422 7.29 -7.21 5.50
C LEU A 422 8.57 -6.49 5.92
N THR A 423 9.21 -5.81 4.98
CA THR A 423 10.46 -5.08 5.23
C THR A 423 10.24 -3.58 5.07
N MET A 424 10.77 -2.82 6.01
CA MET A 424 10.87 -1.38 5.94
C MET A 424 12.31 -0.99 5.60
N PHE A 425 12.45 -0.22 4.53
CA PHE A 425 13.71 0.39 4.10
C PHE A 425 13.67 1.88 4.39
N GLY A 426 14.71 2.39 5.04
CA GLY A 426 14.89 3.83 5.22
C GLY A 426 15.15 4.55 3.90
N GLY A 427 15.08 5.85 3.92
CA GLY A 427 15.27 6.69 2.75
C GLY A 427 16.63 6.50 2.05
N ASP A 428 17.66 6.08 2.77
CA ASP A 428 18.98 5.73 2.24
C ASP A 428 19.05 4.30 1.68
N GLY A 429 17.93 3.59 1.62
CA GLY A 429 17.83 2.21 1.15
C GLY A 429 18.30 1.16 2.16
N LYS A 430 18.70 1.52 3.38
CA LYS A 430 19.02 0.53 4.41
C LYS A 430 17.76 -0.13 4.95
N GLU A 431 17.86 -1.42 5.20
CA GLU A 431 16.86 -2.10 5.99
C GLU A 431 16.79 -1.50 7.42
N LEU A 432 15.59 -1.12 7.84
CA LEU A 432 15.30 -0.70 9.20
C LEU A 432 14.75 -1.87 10.02
N GLU A 433 13.82 -2.61 9.46
CA GLU A 433 13.19 -3.75 10.12
C GLU A 433 12.63 -4.73 9.09
N THR A 434 12.73 -6.02 9.40
CA THR A 434 12.05 -7.10 8.68
C THR A 434 11.28 -7.95 9.68
N ILE A 435 9.97 -8.05 9.48
CA ILE A 435 9.07 -8.87 10.30
C ILE A 435 8.36 -9.91 9.46
N ASP A 436 7.75 -10.91 10.10
CA ASP A 436 6.86 -11.84 9.41
C ASP A 436 5.75 -11.08 8.70
N PHE A 437 5.41 -11.53 7.48
CA PHE A 437 4.26 -10.95 6.80
C PHE A 437 2.99 -11.22 7.64
N PRO A 438 2.13 -10.20 7.90
CA PRO A 438 1.03 -10.32 8.87
C PRO A 438 -0.01 -11.39 8.54
N VAL A 439 -0.10 -11.78 7.27
CA VAL A 439 -0.98 -12.84 6.80
C VAL A 439 -0.12 -13.96 6.26
N PRO A 440 -0.12 -15.14 6.90
CA PRO A 440 0.70 -16.27 6.46
C PRO A 440 0.26 -16.75 5.07
N ARG A 441 1.22 -17.28 4.33
CA ARG A 441 0.97 -17.94 3.06
C ARG A 441 0.15 -19.19 3.31
N GLY A 442 -1.11 -19.20 2.89
CA GLY A 442 -2.01 -20.34 2.84
C GLY A 442 -1.91 -21.37 3.96
N ASP A 443 -2.45 -21.05 5.15
CA ASP A 443 -2.49 -22.00 6.29
C ASP A 443 -3.17 -23.30 5.98
N ASP A 444 -4.09 -23.29 5.03
CA ASP A 444 -4.91 -24.43 4.64
C ASP A 444 -4.25 -25.27 3.53
N GLY A 445 -3.02 -24.94 3.13
CA GLY A 445 -2.29 -25.60 2.05
C GLY A 445 -2.94 -25.45 0.68
N LEU A 446 -3.95 -24.58 0.58
CA LEU A 446 -4.69 -24.37 -0.66
C LEU A 446 -4.02 -23.30 -1.51
N MET A 447 -3.88 -23.66 -2.75
CA MET A 447 -3.14 -22.93 -3.75
C MET A 447 -4.06 -22.39 -4.83
N TRP A 448 -3.50 -21.67 -5.74
CA TRP A 448 -4.20 -21.20 -6.93
C TRP A 448 -4.86 -22.32 -7.75
N GLY A 449 -4.27 -23.52 -7.81
CA GLY A 449 -4.88 -24.70 -8.40
C GLY A 449 -6.22 -25.08 -7.75
N ASP A 450 -6.41 -24.72 -6.49
CA ASP A 450 -7.65 -24.96 -5.74
C ASP A 450 -8.76 -23.97 -6.12
N TYR A 451 -8.47 -22.97 -6.91
CA TYR A 451 -9.47 -22.08 -7.50
C TYR A 451 -10.58 -22.85 -8.21
N ALA A 452 -10.25 -23.98 -8.84
CA ALA A 452 -11.23 -24.87 -9.44
C ALA A 452 -12.26 -25.41 -8.42
N MET A 453 -11.92 -25.41 -7.13
CA MET A 453 -12.75 -25.77 -6.00
C MET A 453 -13.44 -24.58 -5.34
N ARG A 454 -13.43 -23.41 -5.97
CA ARG A 454 -14.04 -22.15 -5.51
C ARG A 454 -13.38 -21.56 -4.24
N ARG A 455 -12.10 -21.72 -4.09
CA ARG A 455 -11.34 -21.08 -3.03
C ARG A 455 -10.74 -19.76 -3.50
N ILE A 456 -10.70 -18.81 -2.57
CA ILE A 456 -9.98 -17.55 -2.77
C ILE A 456 -8.57 -17.75 -2.25
N GLU A 457 -7.61 -17.47 -3.09
CA GLU A 457 -6.22 -17.59 -2.71
C GLU A 457 -5.84 -16.58 -1.62
N PRO A 458 -5.17 -17.00 -0.54
CA PRO A 458 -4.81 -16.12 0.55
C PRO A 458 -3.95 -14.93 0.12
N CYS A 459 -3.00 -15.12 -0.80
CA CYS A 459 -2.14 -14.02 -1.26
C CYS A 459 -2.93 -12.91 -1.98
N ASN A 460 -3.99 -13.22 -2.69
CA ASN A 460 -4.86 -12.19 -3.27
C ASN A 460 -5.56 -11.34 -2.20
N ARG A 461 -5.89 -11.92 -1.07
CA ARG A 461 -6.46 -11.17 0.06
C ARG A 461 -5.45 -10.22 0.69
N VAL A 462 -4.21 -10.64 0.75
CA VAL A 462 -3.14 -9.83 1.34
C VAL A 462 -2.88 -8.60 0.49
N ASP A 463 -2.70 -8.80 -0.81
CA ASP A 463 -2.45 -7.71 -1.74
C ASP A 463 -3.63 -6.73 -1.78
N LEU A 464 -4.87 -7.23 -1.79
CA LEU A 464 -6.06 -6.40 -1.68
C LEU A 464 -6.16 -5.67 -0.33
N SER A 465 -5.74 -6.29 0.77
CA SER A 465 -5.76 -5.62 2.07
C SER A 465 -4.71 -4.52 2.20
N LEU A 466 -3.54 -4.66 1.58
CA LEU A 466 -2.54 -3.59 1.49
C LEU A 466 -3.08 -2.40 0.68
N ILE A 467 -3.73 -2.63 -0.45
CA ILE A 467 -4.40 -1.58 -1.23
C ILE A 467 -5.47 -0.88 -0.38
N HIS A 468 -6.27 -1.62 0.37
CA HIS A 468 -7.29 -1.06 1.26
C HIS A 468 -6.73 -0.31 2.47
N ILE A 469 -5.54 -0.67 2.95
CA ILE A 469 -4.86 0.01 4.05
C ILE A 469 -4.18 1.28 3.54
N SER A 470 -3.53 1.23 2.38
CA SER A 470 -2.76 2.34 1.83
C SER A 470 -3.59 3.42 1.11
N GLU A 471 -4.79 3.10 0.61
CA GLU A 471 -5.64 4.05 -0.12
C GLU A 471 -7.11 4.04 0.35
N PRO A 472 -7.42 4.36 1.62
CA PRO A 472 -8.81 4.41 2.07
C PRO A 472 -9.62 5.53 1.40
N THR A 473 -8.98 6.48 0.73
CA THR A 473 -9.60 7.66 0.11
C THR A 473 -9.87 7.53 -1.38
N ARG A 474 -9.29 6.56 -2.07
CA ARG A 474 -9.42 6.45 -3.53
C ARG A 474 -10.74 5.84 -4.00
N LEU A 475 -11.42 5.09 -3.16
CA LEU A 475 -12.75 4.54 -3.46
C LEU A 475 -13.86 5.60 -3.48
N ASP A 476 -13.65 6.74 -2.85
CA ASP A 476 -14.62 7.85 -2.82
C ASP A 476 -14.65 8.69 -4.11
N VAL A 477 -13.71 8.48 -5.04
CA VAL A 477 -13.57 9.30 -6.26
C VAL A 477 -14.07 8.57 -7.51
N ILE A 478 -14.45 7.29 -7.42
CA ILE A 478 -14.89 6.46 -8.57
C ILE A 478 -16.39 6.14 -8.54
N SER A 479 -17.18 6.83 -7.73
CA SER A 479 -18.65 6.71 -7.76
C SER A 479 -19.31 7.90 -8.42
#